data_ae22108d757f5e5ed1d315d6029a6b7c
#
_entry.id   ae22108d757f5e5ed1d315d6029a6b7c
#
_cell.length_a   1.000
_cell.length_b   1.000
_cell.length_c   1.000
_cell.angle_alpha   90.00
_cell.angle_beta   90.00
_cell.angle_gamma   90.00
#
_symmetry.space_group_name_H-M   'P 1'
#
loop_
_entity.id
_entity.type
_entity.pdbx_description
1 polymer ?
#
loop_
_entity_poly.entity_id
_entity_poly.type
_entity_poly.pdbx_seq_one_letter_code
_entity_poly.pdbx_strand_id
1 'polypeptide(L)'
;VSLDPQKNILALNGTREGLYNSLIALCPEKKNSSRPIVLIPNPFYQVYMASSLTVNAEPYFVEATPENNHLPDFLAVPKDILRRTTGVYLCSPSNPQGGVATSEYWVELLKLAERYDFKIFADECYSEIYRNHAPTGALEALNTISADPERLVVFHSLSKRSNLPGLRSGFLATGPENLKRLSQLKSYGGAPLPKPLQHAAAAVWGDEEHVKENRKLYTAKYKLADDILSGLEGYTSPEAGFFLWIAVQDSEKTTVDLWRETGVRVLPGAYLAQEKNGRNPGQNFIRVALVAPQKITEEALIKMRAFLEKQ
;
A
#
# COMPACT_ATOMS: atom_id res chain seq x y z
N VAL A 1 1.89 -10.62 18.04
CA VAL A 1 1.86 -9.36 18.82
C VAL A 1 0.55 -9.28 19.58
N SER A 2 0.60 -8.98 20.87
CA SER A 2 -0.60 -8.76 21.71
C SER A 2 -0.91 -7.28 21.78
N LEU A 3 -2.13 -6.89 21.44
CA LEU A 3 -2.62 -5.51 21.49
C LEU A 3 -3.84 -5.42 22.40
N ASP A 4 -3.93 -4.32 23.17
CA ASP A 4 -5.14 -3.97 23.91
C ASP A 4 -6.10 -3.23 22.97
N PRO A 5 -7.29 -3.79 22.66
CA PRO A 5 -8.23 -3.15 21.73
C PRO A 5 -8.65 -1.74 22.13
N GLN A 6 -8.69 -1.43 23.43
CA GLN A 6 -9.10 -0.12 23.94
C GLN A 6 -7.98 0.93 23.88
N LYS A 7 -6.71 0.47 23.88
CA LYS A 7 -5.54 1.36 23.93
C LYS A 7 -4.78 1.44 22.61
N ASN A 8 -5.00 0.47 21.71
CA ASN A 8 -4.17 0.35 20.51
C ASN A 8 -4.96 0.32 19.19
N ILE A 9 -6.28 0.08 19.21
CA ILE A 9 -7.04 -0.17 17.98
C ILE A 9 -8.15 0.87 17.78
N LEU A 10 -8.26 1.38 16.57
CA LEU A 10 -9.35 2.25 16.13
C LEU A 10 -10.03 1.68 14.88
N ALA A 11 -11.33 1.43 14.97
CA ALA A 11 -12.14 1.03 13.83
C ALA A 11 -12.30 2.19 12.81
N LEU A 12 -12.23 1.87 11.52
CA LEU A 12 -12.24 2.82 10.41
C LEU A 12 -13.34 2.51 9.39
N ASN A 13 -13.84 3.52 8.69
CA ASN A 13 -14.67 3.37 7.50
C ASN A 13 -13.83 3.02 6.26
N GLY A 14 -13.01 1.95 6.40
CA GLY A 14 -11.97 1.57 5.47
C GLY A 14 -10.67 2.36 5.69
N THR A 15 -9.54 1.76 5.28
CA THR A 15 -8.21 2.31 5.55
C THR A 15 -7.90 3.61 4.80
N ARG A 16 -8.62 3.94 3.71
CA ARG A 16 -8.46 5.24 3.04
C ARG A 16 -8.71 6.40 4.00
N GLU A 17 -9.77 6.32 4.82
CA GLU A 17 -10.08 7.29 5.85
C GLU A 17 -8.93 7.38 6.88
N GLY A 18 -8.48 6.23 7.37
CA GLY A 18 -7.40 6.17 8.36
C GLY A 18 -6.08 6.74 7.85
N LEU A 19 -5.65 6.35 6.66
CA LEU A 19 -4.43 6.84 6.01
C LEU A 19 -4.47 8.37 5.82
N TYR A 20 -5.62 8.91 5.41
CA TYR A 20 -5.79 10.34 5.24
C TYR A 20 -5.80 11.09 6.59
N ASN A 21 -6.64 10.65 7.52
CA ASN A 21 -6.86 11.32 8.79
C ASN A 21 -5.68 11.20 9.77
N SER A 22 -4.87 10.14 9.64
CA SER A 22 -3.73 9.93 10.54
C SER A 22 -2.70 11.06 10.41
N LEU A 23 -2.43 11.50 9.20
CA LEU A 23 -1.52 12.63 9.03
C LEU A 23 -2.12 13.94 9.53
N ILE A 24 -3.44 14.16 9.34
CA ILE A 24 -4.14 15.34 9.89
C ILE A 24 -4.03 15.39 11.42
N ALA A 25 -4.19 14.22 12.08
CA ALA A 25 -4.13 14.17 13.54
C ALA A 25 -2.70 14.28 14.09
N LEU A 26 -1.70 13.79 13.36
CA LEU A 26 -0.37 13.52 13.91
C LEU A 26 0.74 14.40 13.34
N CYS A 27 0.51 15.10 12.19
CA CYS A 27 1.49 16.00 11.62
C CYS A 27 1.56 17.31 12.42
N PRO A 28 2.74 17.77 12.85
CA PRO A 28 2.90 19.08 13.45
C PRO A 28 2.86 20.18 12.36
N GLU A 29 2.50 21.40 12.74
CA GLU A 29 2.56 22.56 11.81
C GLU A 29 3.97 22.85 11.31
N LYS A 30 4.98 22.63 12.17
CA LYS A 30 6.40 22.78 11.87
C LYS A 30 7.23 21.65 12.47
N LYS A 31 8.25 21.26 11.76
CA LYS A 31 9.30 20.33 12.26
C LYS A 31 10.65 21.06 12.20
N ASN A 32 11.32 21.20 13.36
CA ASN A 32 12.57 21.97 13.50
C ASN A 32 12.46 23.38 12.87
N SER A 33 11.40 24.10 13.21
CA SER A 33 11.06 25.45 12.72
C SER A 33 10.84 25.57 11.21
N SER A 34 10.75 24.46 10.49
CA SER A 34 10.55 24.40 9.04
C SER A 34 9.24 23.72 8.67
N ARG A 35 8.81 23.90 7.43
CA ARG A 35 7.68 23.14 6.85
C ARG A 35 7.97 21.65 6.97
N PRO A 36 7.04 20.83 7.52
CA PRO A 36 7.25 19.39 7.66
C PRO A 36 7.31 18.69 6.31
N ILE A 37 8.01 17.56 6.27
CA ILE A 37 8.12 16.69 5.09
C ILE A 37 7.44 15.35 5.39
N VAL A 38 6.78 14.80 4.36
CA VAL A 38 6.26 13.44 4.36
C VAL A 38 6.94 12.64 3.25
N LEU A 39 7.62 11.55 3.61
CA LEU A 39 8.22 10.66 2.62
C LEU A 39 7.16 9.73 2.04
N ILE A 40 7.13 9.61 0.72
CA ILE A 40 6.14 8.85 -0.03
C ILE A 40 6.87 7.96 -1.05
N PRO A 41 6.58 6.63 -1.12
CA PRO A 41 7.09 5.79 -2.20
C PRO A 41 6.65 6.35 -3.56
N ASN A 42 7.40 6.09 -4.60
CA ASN A 42 7.04 6.48 -5.96
C ASN A 42 7.30 5.30 -6.92
N PRO A 43 6.31 4.67 -7.48
CA PRO A 43 4.85 4.90 -7.46
C PRO A 43 4.17 4.79 -6.08
N PHE A 44 2.95 5.36 -5.95
CA PHE A 44 2.26 5.49 -4.67
C PHE A 44 0.73 5.43 -4.78
N TYR A 45 0.07 5.33 -3.63
CA TYR A 45 -1.36 5.52 -3.52
C TYR A 45 -1.66 7.02 -3.27
N GLN A 46 -2.48 7.62 -4.12
CA GLN A 46 -2.71 9.07 -4.19
C GLN A 46 -3.15 9.70 -2.87
N VAL A 47 -3.73 8.92 -1.97
CA VAL A 47 -4.14 9.37 -0.63
C VAL A 47 -2.95 9.89 0.19
N TYR A 48 -1.76 9.32 0.04
CA TYR A 48 -0.57 9.75 0.78
C TYR A 48 -0.19 11.18 0.44
N MET A 49 -0.17 11.52 -0.85
CA MET A 49 0.11 12.88 -1.31
C MET A 49 -1.02 13.85 -0.91
N ALA A 50 -2.28 13.45 -1.15
CA ALA A 50 -3.42 14.29 -0.81
C ALA A 50 -3.45 14.65 0.69
N SER A 51 -3.20 13.69 1.57
CA SER A 51 -3.09 13.89 3.01
C SER A 51 -1.95 14.86 3.37
N SER A 52 -0.79 14.69 2.74
CA SER A 52 0.38 15.57 2.96
C SER A 52 0.08 17.03 2.60
N LEU A 53 -0.54 17.25 1.45
CA LEU A 53 -0.92 18.60 0.99
C LEU A 53 -1.97 19.23 1.90
N THR A 54 -2.91 18.45 2.42
CA THR A 54 -3.96 18.94 3.33
C THR A 54 -3.40 19.56 4.61
N VAL A 55 -2.32 18.98 5.15
CA VAL A 55 -1.66 19.48 6.36
C VAL A 55 -0.50 20.45 6.05
N ASN A 56 -0.44 20.96 4.81
CA ASN A 56 0.64 21.82 4.35
C ASN A 56 2.05 21.20 4.53
N ALA A 57 2.16 19.87 4.58
CA ALA A 57 3.45 19.20 4.54
C ALA A 57 3.98 19.13 3.09
N GLU A 58 5.30 19.10 2.94
CA GLU A 58 5.96 18.90 1.66
C GLU A 58 6.02 17.39 1.34
N PRO A 59 5.36 16.89 0.28
CA PRO A 59 5.55 15.51 -0.14
C PRO A 59 6.94 15.33 -0.77
N TYR A 60 7.72 14.40 -0.26
CA TYR A 60 9.03 14.02 -0.81
C TYR A 60 8.97 12.59 -1.32
N PHE A 61 9.11 12.43 -2.62
CA PHE A 61 8.98 11.14 -3.28
C PHE A 61 10.31 10.39 -3.31
N VAL A 62 10.27 9.10 -2.89
CA VAL A 62 11.40 8.16 -2.90
C VAL A 62 11.08 7.04 -3.88
N GLU A 63 11.90 6.90 -4.91
CA GLU A 63 11.63 5.92 -5.97
C GLU A 63 11.72 4.48 -5.45
N ALA A 64 10.74 3.66 -5.87
CA ALA A 64 10.66 2.23 -5.61
C ALA A 64 10.84 1.50 -6.95
N THR A 65 12.09 1.20 -7.28
CA THR A 65 12.50 0.65 -8.58
C THR A 65 12.78 -0.85 -8.54
N PRO A 66 12.87 -1.55 -9.67
CA PRO A 66 13.24 -2.98 -9.71
C PRO A 66 14.56 -3.28 -9.01
N GLU A 67 15.55 -2.37 -9.08
CA GLU A 67 16.89 -2.55 -8.51
C GLU A 67 16.87 -2.65 -6.99
N ASN A 68 15.84 -2.09 -6.34
CA ASN A 68 15.63 -2.18 -4.89
C ASN A 68 14.39 -3.01 -4.51
N ASN A 69 14.06 -4.02 -5.34
CA ASN A 69 12.91 -4.91 -5.14
C ASN A 69 11.58 -4.16 -4.99
N HIS A 70 11.43 -3.04 -5.70
CA HIS A 70 10.26 -2.19 -5.64
C HIS A 70 9.92 -1.64 -4.24
N LEU A 71 10.94 -1.49 -3.38
CA LEU A 71 10.84 -0.83 -2.09
C LEU A 71 11.62 0.50 -2.13
N PRO A 72 11.11 1.59 -1.55
CA PRO A 72 11.84 2.86 -1.50
C PRO A 72 13.05 2.77 -0.56
N ASP A 73 14.20 3.29 -0.97
CA ASP A 73 15.38 3.41 -0.09
C ASP A 73 15.28 4.67 0.79
N PHE A 74 14.58 4.56 1.90
CA PHE A 74 14.46 5.65 2.86
C PHE A 74 15.77 5.96 3.62
N LEU A 75 16.71 5.01 3.66
CA LEU A 75 18.00 5.20 4.32
C LEU A 75 18.91 6.13 3.51
N ALA A 76 18.77 6.16 2.18
CA ALA A 76 19.51 7.04 1.28
C ALA A 76 18.95 8.47 1.23
N VAL A 77 17.84 8.77 1.91
CA VAL A 77 17.27 10.13 1.93
C VAL A 77 18.24 11.10 2.64
N PRO A 78 18.50 12.29 2.06
CA PRO A 78 19.39 13.28 2.66
C PRO A 78 19.02 13.64 4.09
N LYS A 79 20.03 13.82 4.94
CA LYS A 79 19.84 14.08 6.38
C LYS A 79 19.07 15.36 6.70
N ASP A 80 19.20 16.39 5.88
CA ASP A 80 18.44 17.65 6.00
C ASP A 80 16.92 17.42 5.73
N ILE A 81 16.57 16.58 4.77
CA ILE A 81 15.20 16.10 4.52
C ILE A 81 14.68 15.28 5.71
N LEU A 82 15.47 14.28 6.16
CA LEU A 82 15.11 13.45 7.31
C LEU A 82 14.84 14.26 8.60
N ARG A 83 15.61 15.32 8.85
CA ARG A 83 15.40 16.22 10.01
C ARG A 83 14.06 16.95 9.96
N ARG A 84 13.50 17.15 8.79
CA ARG A 84 12.19 17.78 8.56
C ARG A 84 11.07 16.77 8.40
N THR A 85 11.41 15.48 8.28
CA THR A 85 10.43 14.42 8.07
C THR A 85 9.57 14.23 9.33
N THR A 86 8.26 14.22 9.15
CA THR A 86 7.27 13.99 10.20
C THR A 86 6.54 12.65 10.03
N GLY A 87 6.47 12.14 8.81
CA GLY A 87 5.82 10.89 8.49
C GLY A 87 6.39 10.23 7.25
N VAL A 88 6.30 8.92 7.22
CA VAL A 88 6.67 8.06 6.09
C VAL A 88 5.50 7.14 5.79
N TYR A 89 4.99 7.13 4.56
CA TYR A 89 4.07 6.09 4.12
C TYR A 89 4.83 4.92 3.51
N LEU A 90 4.43 3.70 3.85
CA LEU A 90 4.91 2.49 3.19
C LEU A 90 3.77 1.49 3.05
N CYS A 91 3.52 1.04 1.82
CA CYS A 91 2.59 -0.04 1.52
C CYS A 91 3.39 -1.34 1.37
N SER A 92 3.08 -2.34 2.20
CA SER A 92 3.69 -3.67 2.09
C SER A 92 2.65 -4.76 2.39
N PRO A 93 2.36 -5.62 1.42
CA PRO A 93 2.81 -5.65 0.02
C PRO A 93 2.45 -4.39 -0.76
N SER A 94 3.35 -3.98 -1.68
CA SER A 94 3.22 -2.69 -2.35
C SER A 94 2.15 -2.67 -3.45
N ASN A 95 1.48 -1.55 -3.58
CA ASN A 95 0.65 -1.19 -4.72
C ASN A 95 1.36 -0.04 -5.47
N PRO A 96 1.75 -0.24 -6.74
CA PRO A 96 1.28 -1.27 -7.68
C PRO A 96 2.18 -2.51 -7.84
N GLN A 97 3.39 -2.54 -7.29
CA GLN A 97 4.46 -3.42 -7.75
C GLN A 97 4.42 -4.83 -7.12
N GLY A 98 3.79 -5.02 -5.95
CA GLY A 98 3.73 -6.29 -5.24
C GLY A 98 5.01 -6.63 -4.43
N GLY A 99 5.93 -5.67 -4.27
CA GLY A 99 7.12 -5.82 -3.44
C GLY A 99 6.77 -5.96 -1.95
N VAL A 100 7.54 -6.76 -1.22
CA VAL A 100 7.29 -7.08 0.20
C VAL A 100 8.46 -6.62 1.05
N ALA A 101 8.18 -5.80 2.08
CA ALA A 101 9.19 -5.38 3.05
C ALA A 101 9.60 -6.57 3.95
N THR A 102 10.90 -6.81 4.07
CA THR A 102 11.44 -7.83 4.98
C THR A 102 11.42 -7.35 6.42
N SER A 103 11.67 -8.25 7.36
CA SER A 103 11.84 -7.91 8.78
C SER A 103 12.96 -6.88 8.98
N GLU A 104 14.08 -7.07 8.30
CA GLU A 104 15.25 -6.19 8.36
C GLU A 104 14.91 -4.80 7.83
N TYR A 105 14.16 -4.71 6.72
CA TYR A 105 13.72 -3.44 6.17
C TYR A 105 12.86 -2.65 7.18
N TRP A 106 11.87 -3.32 7.81
CA TRP A 106 11.04 -2.71 8.85
C TRP A 106 11.85 -2.26 10.06
N VAL A 107 12.79 -3.09 10.52
CA VAL A 107 13.66 -2.76 11.64
C VAL A 107 14.51 -1.52 11.36
N GLU A 108 15.13 -1.43 10.18
CA GLU A 108 15.94 -0.26 9.83
C GLU A 108 15.08 1.01 9.66
N LEU A 109 13.87 0.89 9.11
CA LEU A 109 12.94 2.01 9.01
C LEU A 109 12.47 2.48 10.41
N LEU A 110 12.21 1.57 11.34
CA LEU A 110 11.86 1.90 12.73
C LEU A 110 13.01 2.61 13.45
N LYS A 111 14.24 2.13 13.30
CA LYS A 111 15.44 2.81 13.85
C LYS A 111 15.61 4.21 13.27
N LEU A 112 15.34 4.37 11.97
CA LEU A 112 15.37 5.67 11.30
C LEU A 112 14.29 6.60 11.88
N ALA A 113 13.07 6.07 12.11
CA ALA A 113 11.96 6.80 12.70
C ALA A 113 12.27 7.29 14.13
N GLU A 114 12.93 6.45 14.94
CA GLU A 114 13.39 6.84 16.28
C GLU A 114 14.46 7.94 16.21
N ARG A 115 15.47 7.76 15.34
CA ARG A 115 16.58 8.71 15.21
C ARG A 115 16.14 10.11 14.78
N TYR A 116 15.15 10.20 13.88
CA TYR A 116 14.70 11.47 13.29
C TYR A 116 13.33 11.91 13.80
N ASP A 117 12.75 11.18 14.74
CA ASP A 117 11.49 11.50 15.39
C ASP A 117 10.34 11.68 14.39
N PHE A 118 10.08 10.69 13.54
CA PHE A 118 8.93 10.66 12.64
C PHE A 118 8.06 9.41 12.88
N LYS A 119 6.89 9.39 12.26
CA LYS A 119 5.96 8.26 12.32
C LYS A 119 5.95 7.48 11.01
N ILE A 120 5.73 6.17 11.10
CA ILE A 120 5.55 5.27 9.97
C ILE A 120 4.07 4.96 9.85
N PHE A 121 3.49 5.21 8.67
CA PHE A 121 2.13 4.83 8.28
C PHE A 121 2.22 3.58 7.40
N ALA A 122 2.10 2.41 8.02
CA ALA A 122 2.24 1.11 7.39
C ALA A 122 0.90 0.64 6.81
N ASP A 123 0.73 0.77 5.49
CA ASP A 123 -0.45 0.29 4.77
C ASP A 123 -0.30 -1.21 4.44
N GLU A 124 -0.82 -2.07 5.31
CA GLU A 124 -0.76 -3.53 5.20
C GLU A 124 -2.05 -4.14 4.61
N CYS A 125 -2.78 -3.38 3.79
CA CYS A 125 -4.06 -3.82 3.23
C CYS A 125 -3.98 -5.10 2.39
N TYR A 126 -2.81 -5.45 1.87
CA TYR A 126 -2.58 -6.61 1.00
C TYR A 126 -1.89 -7.78 1.72
N SER A 127 -1.65 -7.70 3.02
CA SER A 127 -0.88 -8.69 3.80
C SER A 127 -1.40 -10.13 3.69
N GLU A 128 -2.71 -10.32 3.45
CA GLU A 128 -3.33 -11.64 3.32
C GLU A 128 -3.32 -12.21 1.89
N ILE A 129 -2.81 -11.46 0.91
CA ILE A 129 -2.73 -11.90 -0.48
C ILE A 129 -1.25 -12.06 -0.84
N TYR A 130 -0.72 -13.26 -0.65
CA TYR A 130 0.67 -13.61 -0.89
C TYR A 130 0.79 -14.98 -1.56
N ARG A 131 1.95 -15.27 -2.17
CA ARG A 131 2.18 -16.52 -2.91
C ARG A 131 2.73 -17.64 -2.02
N ASN A 132 3.92 -17.43 -1.50
CA ASN A 132 4.70 -18.50 -0.83
C ASN A 132 4.78 -18.29 0.68
N HIS A 133 5.09 -17.08 1.12
CA HIS A 133 5.32 -16.75 2.51
C HIS A 133 4.47 -15.55 2.92
N ALA A 134 3.92 -15.60 4.13
CA ALA A 134 3.22 -14.47 4.70
C ALA A 134 4.20 -13.28 4.87
N PRO A 135 3.81 -12.07 4.47
CA PRO A 135 4.61 -10.87 4.70
C PRO A 135 4.85 -10.65 6.20
N THR A 136 6.05 -10.24 6.57
CA THR A 136 6.32 -9.75 7.92
C THR A 136 5.59 -8.43 8.14
N GLY A 137 4.80 -8.33 9.21
CA GLY A 137 4.11 -7.10 9.57
C GLY A 137 5.03 -6.12 10.32
N ALA A 138 4.77 -4.81 10.16
CA ALA A 138 5.53 -3.76 10.85
C ALA A 138 5.43 -3.86 12.38
N LEU A 139 4.28 -4.31 12.92
CA LEU A 139 4.11 -4.56 14.36
C LEU A 139 4.99 -5.70 14.88
N GLU A 140 5.23 -6.72 14.06
CA GLU A 140 6.13 -7.82 14.42
C GLU A 140 7.57 -7.32 14.54
N ALA A 141 8.03 -6.54 13.56
CA ALA A 141 9.35 -5.93 13.59
C ALA A 141 9.51 -4.95 14.76
N LEU A 142 8.50 -4.13 15.05
CA LEU A 142 8.48 -3.22 16.21
C LEU A 142 8.66 -3.99 17.52
N ASN A 143 7.94 -5.10 17.68
CA ASN A 143 8.04 -5.93 18.90
C ASN A 143 9.42 -6.59 19.03
N THR A 144 10.03 -7.00 17.92
CA THR A 144 11.35 -7.66 17.90
C THR A 144 12.44 -6.75 18.48
N ILE A 145 12.40 -5.45 18.21
CA ILE A 145 13.40 -4.49 18.72
C ILE A 145 12.90 -3.66 19.90
N SER A 146 11.69 -3.93 20.41
CA SER A 146 11.05 -3.16 21.49
C SER A 146 11.04 -1.65 21.21
N ALA A 147 10.77 -1.25 19.95
CA ALA A 147 10.69 0.15 19.56
C ALA A 147 9.45 0.84 20.15
N ASP A 148 9.49 2.18 20.19
CA ASP A 148 8.37 2.99 20.68
C ASP A 148 7.12 2.78 19.80
N PRO A 149 5.99 2.27 20.35
CA PRO A 149 4.77 2.04 19.59
C PRO A 149 4.16 3.33 19.03
N GLU A 150 4.54 4.49 19.54
CA GLU A 150 4.11 5.79 19.00
C GLU A 150 4.79 6.11 17.66
N ARG A 151 5.80 5.36 17.23
CA ARG A 151 6.45 5.51 15.92
C ARG A 151 5.67 4.88 14.79
N LEU A 152 4.68 4.03 15.07
CA LEU A 152 4.03 3.20 14.08
C LEU A 152 2.51 3.33 14.12
N VAL A 153 1.90 3.45 12.93
CA VAL A 153 0.46 3.34 12.71
C VAL A 153 0.27 2.32 11.58
N VAL A 154 -0.31 1.18 11.89
CA VAL A 154 -0.54 0.08 10.94
C VAL A 154 -2.01 0.04 10.53
N PHE A 155 -2.28 -0.24 9.26
CA PHE A 155 -3.63 -0.25 8.68
C PHE A 155 -3.96 -1.60 8.07
N HIS A 156 -5.09 -2.18 8.49
CA HIS A 156 -5.64 -3.42 7.93
C HIS A 156 -7.08 -3.22 7.43
N SER A 157 -7.45 -3.91 6.35
CA SER A 157 -8.74 -3.71 5.69
C SER A 157 -9.40 -5.02 5.26
N LEU A 158 -10.72 -5.13 5.44
CA LEU A 158 -11.54 -6.20 4.85
C LEU A 158 -11.66 -6.07 3.32
N SER A 159 -11.34 -4.91 2.75
CA SER A 159 -11.48 -4.66 1.31
C SER A 159 -10.70 -5.64 0.45
N LYS A 160 -9.50 -6.06 0.91
CA LYS A 160 -8.60 -6.95 0.16
C LYS A 160 -8.53 -8.34 0.80
N ARG A 161 -8.32 -8.38 2.12
CA ARG A 161 -8.31 -9.61 2.90
C ARG A 161 -9.54 -10.48 2.62
N SER A 162 -10.72 -9.87 2.62
CA SER A 162 -12.00 -10.55 2.56
C SER A 162 -12.80 -10.26 1.29
N ASN A 163 -12.18 -9.59 0.31
CA ASN A 163 -12.83 -9.16 -0.94
C ASN A 163 -14.16 -8.39 -0.72
N LEU A 164 -14.23 -7.58 0.34
CA LEU A 164 -15.40 -6.80 0.76
C LEU A 164 -15.15 -5.28 0.73
N PRO A 165 -14.76 -4.70 -0.42
CA PRO A 165 -14.46 -3.26 -0.49
C PRO A 165 -15.68 -2.37 -0.20
N GLY A 166 -16.89 -2.87 -0.47
CA GLY A 166 -18.15 -2.15 -0.26
C GLY A 166 -18.58 -2.08 1.21
N LEU A 167 -18.12 -2.98 2.08
CA LEU A 167 -18.43 -2.97 3.51
C LEU A 167 -17.85 -1.76 4.25
N ARG A 168 -16.82 -1.15 3.68
CA ARG A 168 -16.13 0.02 4.26
C ARG A 168 -15.60 -0.24 5.67
N SER A 169 -14.98 -1.38 5.90
CA SER A 169 -14.43 -1.72 7.21
C SER A 169 -12.92 -1.96 7.15
N GLY A 170 -12.25 -1.47 8.16
CA GLY A 170 -10.84 -1.64 8.46
C GLY A 170 -10.55 -1.19 9.87
N PHE A 171 -9.31 -1.28 10.27
CA PHE A 171 -8.83 -0.70 11.53
C PHE A 171 -7.41 -0.16 11.37
N LEU A 172 -7.00 0.68 12.30
CA LEU A 172 -5.61 0.98 12.54
C LEU A 172 -5.19 0.48 13.92
N ALA A 173 -3.88 0.18 14.04
CA ALA A 173 -3.23 -0.15 15.30
C ALA A 173 -2.03 0.77 15.53
N THR A 174 -1.87 1.30 16.75
CA THR A 174 -0.83 2.27 17.11
C THR A 174 -0.63 2.37 18.61
N GLY A 175 0.32 3.18 19.08
CA GLY A 175 0.51 3.53 20.47
C GLY A 175 -0.67 4.33 21.05
N PRO A 176 -0.84 4.35 22.38
CA PRO A 176 -2.01 4.92 23.06
C PRO A 176 -2.14 6.44 22.89
N GLU A 177 -1.05 7.19 22.79
CA GLU A 177 -1.12 8.64 22.61
C GLU A 177 -1.56 9.01 21.18
N ASN A 178 -1.04 8.31 20.18
CA ASN A 178 -1.55 8.44 18.81
C ASN A 178 -3.02 8.07 18.73
N LEU A 179 -3.42 6.96 19.36
CA LEU A 179 -4.81 6.51 19.36
C LEU A 179 -5.75 7.56 19.94
N LYS A 180 -5.37 8.20 21.05
CA LYS A 180 -6.14 9.28 21.66
C LYS A 180 -6.38 10.45 20.70
N ARG A 181 -5.33 10.91 20.01
CA ARG A 181 -5.44 12.01 19.02
C ARG A 181 -6.29 11.63 17.82
N LEU A 182 -6.11 10.41 17.30
CA LEU A 182 -6.88 9.89 16.18
C LEU A 182 -8.35 9.70 16.52
N SER A 183 -8.65 9.18 17.69
CA SER A 183 -10.02 9.02 18.20
C SER A 183 -10.71 10.36 18.39
N GLN A 184 -10.00 11.36 18.90
CA GLN A 184 -10.53 12.72 19.03
C GLN A 184 -10.86 13.33 17.66
N LEU A 185 -9.96 13.26 16.68
CA LEU A 185 -10.24 13.72 15.32
C LEU A 185 -11.46 12.99 14.73
N LYS A 186 -11.50 11.66 14.86
CA LYS A 186 -12.60 10.84 14.33
C LYS A 186 -13.94 11.16 14.97
N SER A 187 -13.98 11.57 16.25
CA SER A 187 -15.23 11.92 16.94
C SER A 187 -15.92 13.17 16.34
N TYR A 188 -15.17 14.00 15.62
CA TYR A 188 -15.67 15.21 14.94
C TYR A 188 -15.59 15.15 13.42
N GLY A 189 -14.58 14.43 12.89
CA GLY A 189 -14.22 14.48 11.47
C GLY A 189 -14.86 13.41 10.57
N GLY A 190 -15.79 12.60 11.09
CA GLY A 190 -16.42 11.56 10.28
C GLY A 190 -17.54 10.81 11.00
N ALA A 191 -18.46 10.22 10.23
CA ALA A 191 -19.48 9.35 10.80
C ALA A 191 -18.87 7.99 11.17
N PRO A 192 -19.28 7.39 12.30
CA PRO A 192 -18.90 6.03 12.64
C PRO A 192 -19.51 5.02 11.66
N LEU A 193 -18.85 3.86 11.50
CA LEU A 193 -19.44 2.75 10.75
C LEU A 193 -20.77 2.35 11.41
N PRO A 194 -21.89 2.24 10.67
CA PRO A 194 -23.18 1.86 11.23
C PRO A 194 -23.13 0.54 11.99
N LYS A 195 -23.85 0.41 13.10
CA LYS A 195 -23.84 -0.80 13.95
C LYS A 195 -24.06 -2.12 13.18
N PRO A 196 -25.01 -2.24 12.24
CA PRO A 196 -25.17 -3.48 11.47
C PRO A 196 -23.88 -3.86 10.71
N LEU A 197 -23.19 -2.87 10.14
CA LEU A 197 -21.93 -3.09 9.42
C LEU A 197 -20.77 -3.40 10.39
N GLN A 198 -20.78 -2.87 11.61
CA GLN A 198 -19.81 -3.25 12.63
C GLN A 198 -19.97 -4.72 13.05
N HIS A 199 -21.21 -5.20 13.24
CA HIS A 199 -21.47 -6.61 13.54
C HIS A 199 -21.05 -7.53 12.39
N ALA A 200 -21.39 -7.17 11.15
CA ALA A 200 -20.94 -7.91 9.97
C ALA A 200 -19.41 -7.93 9.86
N ALA A 201 -18.76 -6.80 10.08
CA ALA A 201 -17.30 -6.71 10.08
C ALA A 201 -16.67 -7.57 11.16
N ALA A 202 -17.20 -7.56 12.39
CA ALA A 202 -16.70 -8.39 13.50
C ALA A 202 -16.78 -9.89 13.16
N ALA A 203 -17.88 -10.35 12.56
CA ALA A 203 -18.01 -11.72 12.11
C ALA A 203 -16.98 -12.09 11.04
N VAL A 204 -16.77 -11.19 10.05
CA VAL A 204 -15.79 -11.40 8.98
C VAL A 204 -14.33 -11.37 9.49
N TRP A 205 -14.01 -10.49 10.45
CA TRP A 205 -12.68 -10.48 11.09
C TRP A 205 -12.39 -11.74 11.89
N GLY A 206 -13.42 -12.40 12.43
CA GLY A 206 -13.30 -13.66 13.17
C GLY A 206 -13.27 -14.93 12.30
N ASP A 207 -13.53 -14.81 11.00
CA ASP A 207 -13.53 -15.94 10.05
C ASP A 207 -12.23 -15.94 9.22
N GLU A 208 -11.42 -16.98 9.40
CA GLU A 208 -10.19 -17.21 8.64
C GLU A 208 -10.36 -18.17 7.44
N GLU A 209 -11.46 -18.92 7.40
CA GLU A 209 -11.65 -19.91 6.32
C GLU A 209 -11.87 -19.22 4.97
N HIS A 210 -12.72 -18.18 4.92
CA HIS A 210 -12.89 -17.43 3.66
C HIS A 210 -11.61 -16.71 3.21
N VAL A 211 -10.70 -16.34 4.14
CA VAL A 211 -9.42 -15.73 3.81
C VAL A 211 -8.50 -16.74 3.12
N LYS A 212 -8.45 -17.96 3.65
CA LYS A 212 -7.71 -19.08 3.02
C LYS A 212 -8.24 -19.38 1.62
N GLU A 213 -9.57 -19.43 1.47
CA GLU A 213 -10.20 -19.65 0.16
C GLU A 213 -9.93 -18.48 -0.82
N ASN A 214 -10.04 -17.24 -0.37
CA ASN A 214 -9.69 -16.07 -1.18
C ASN A 214 -8.21 -16.13 -1.65
N ARG A 215 -7.30 -16.51 -0.76
CA ARG A 215 -5.87 -16.69 -1.09
C ARG A 215 -5.66 -17.79 -2.13
N LYS A 216 -6.35 -18.93 -2.03
CA LYS A 216 -6.30 -20.01 -3.05
C LYS A 216 -6.73 -19.51 -4.43
N LEU A 217 -7.79 -18.69 -4.50
CA LEU A 217 -8.23 -18.09 -5.76
C LEU A 217 -7.18 -17.17 -6.37
N TYR A 218 -6.49 -16.35 -5.56
CA TYR A 218 -5.38 -15.53 -6.05
C TYR A 218 -4.16 -16.37 -6.43
N THR A 219 -3.82 -17.41 -5.69
CA THR A 219 -2.74 -18.35 -6.04
C THR A 219 -2.99 -18.99 -7.41
N ALA A 220 -4.22 -19.41 -7.70
CA ALA A 220 -4.57 -19.94 -9.02
C ALA A 220 -4.41 -18.89 -10.14
N LYS A 221 -4.77 -17.63 -9.87
CA LYS A 221 -4.59 -16.53 -10.84
C LYS A 221 -3.12 -16.15 -11.05
N TYR A 222 -2.28 -16.22 -10.01
CA TYR A 222 -0.84 -16.04 -10.16
C TYR A 222 -0.24 -17.12 -11.06
N LYS A 223 -0.60 -18.40 -10.78
CA LYS A 223 -0.13 -19.51 -11.62
C LYS A 223 -0.56 -19.29 -13.07
N LEU A 224 -1.81 -18.93 -13.29
CA LEU A 224 -2.34 -18.63 -14.61
C LEU A 224 -1.56 -17.50 -15.31
N ALA A 225 -1.25 -16.43 -14.58
CA ALA A 225 -0.46 -15.32 -15.12
C ALA A 225 0.96 -15.76 -15.47
N ASP A 226 1.61 -16.55 -14.62
CA ASP A 226 2.93 -17.09 -14.88
C ASP A 226 2.92 -18.02 -16.10
N ASP A 227 1.95 -18.94 -16.20
CA ASP A 227 1.82 -19.86 -17.32
C ASP A 227 1.60 -19.11 -18.67
N ILE A 228 0.82 -18.02 -18.66
CA ILE A 228 0.51 -17.25 -19.86
C ILE A 228 1.61 -16.23 -20.20
N LEU A 229 2.17 -15.53 -19.21
CA LEU A 229 3.07 -14.40 -19.44
C LEU A 229 4.56 -14.76 -19.31
N SER A 230 4.90 -16.00 -18.96
CA SER A 230 6.29 -16.46 -18.91
C SER A 230 7.01 -16.22 -20.23
N GLY A 231 8.21 -15.63 -20.15
CA GLY A 231 9.03 -15.27 -21.31
C GLY A 231 8.60 -13.98 -22.02
N LEU A 232 7.52 -13.34 -21.62
CA LEU A 232 7.18 -12.00 -22.10
C LEU A 232 8.19 -10.99 -21.51
N GLU A 233 8.82 -10.20 -22.38
CA GLU A 233 9.70 -9.13 -21.94
C GLU A 233 8.94 -8.14 -21.03
N GLY A 234 9.56 -7.74 -19.93
CA GLY A 234 8.95 -6.84 -18.95
C GLY A 234 7.98 -7.47 -17.96
N TYR A 235 7.68 -8.77 -18.06
CA TYR A 235 6.90 -9.48 -17.06
C TYR A 235 7.78 -10.02 -15.93
N THR A 236 7.42 -9.68 -14.70
CA THR A 236 7.95 -10.27 -13.48
C THR A 236 6.80 -10.68 -12.59
N SER A 237 6.87 -11.91 -12.07
CA SER A 237 5.85 -12.43 -11.18
C SER A 237 5.91 -11.74 -9.81
N PRO A 238 4.82 -11.16 -9.30
CA PRO A 238 4.83 -10.46 -8.00
C PRO A 238 4.91 -11.44 -6.83
N GLU A 239 5.46 -11.01 -5.70
CA GLU A 239 5.49 -11.81 -4.47
C GLU A 239 4.13 -11.82 -3.76
N ALA A 240 3.41 -10.70 -3.81
CA ALA A 240 2.14 -10.52 -3.10
C ALA A 240 1.26 -9.42 -3.73
N GLY A 241 0.10 -9.16 -3.14
CA GLY A 241 -0.91 -8.26 -3.66
C GLY A 241 -1.78 -8.96 -4.72
N PHE A 242 -2.39 -8.24 -5.63
CA PHE A 242 -3.15 -8.80 -6.76
C PHE A 242 -2.92 -8.01 -8.06
N PHE A 243 -1.80 -7.33 -8.14
CA PHE A 243 -1.44 -6.57 -9.33
C PHE A 243 -0.27 -7.24 -10.05
N LEU A 244 -0.30 -7.16 -11.39
CA LEU A 244 0.89 -7.31 -12.20
C LEU A 244 1.38 -5.92 -12.56
N TRP A 245 2.68 -5.71 -12.48
CA TRP A 245 3.36 -4.49 -12.87
C TRP A 245 4.28 -4.81 -14.03
N ILE A 246 3.80 -4.55 -15.26
CA ILE A 246 4.42 -5.04 -16.49
C ILE A 246 5.11 -3.87 -17.17
N ALA A 247 6.39 -4.05 -17.51
CA ALA A 247 7.14 -3.05 -18.23
C ALA A 247 6.65 -2.93 -19.70
N VAL A 248 6.58 -1.70 -20.18
CA VAL A 248 6.16 -1.34 -21.55
C VAL A 248 6.94 -0.11 -22.01
N GLN A 249 6.88 0.25 -23.30
CA GLN A 249 7.56 1.45 -23.81
C GLN A 249 6.90 2.75 -23.35
N ASP A 250 5.57 2.82 -23.39
CA ASP A 250 4.78 3.98 -23.00
C ASP A 250 3.47 3.50 -22.37
N SER A 251 3.25 3.82 -21.11
CA SER A 251 2.12 3.31 -20.33
C SER A 251 0.77 3.80 -20.83
N GLU A 252 0.67 5.07 -21.22
CA GLU A 252 -0.60 5.67 -21.67
C GLU A 252 -0.96 5.17 -23.07
N LYS A 253 0.00 5.20 -23.98
CA LYS A 253 -0.20 4.68 -25.34
C LYS A 253 -0.56 3.20 -25.31
N THR A 254 0.21 2.38 -24.60
CA THR A 254 -0.05 0.94 -24.47
C THR A 254 -1.42 0.67 -23.87
N THR A 255 -1.83 1.41 -22.84
CA THR A 255 -3.16 1.23 -22.21
C THR A 255 -4.30 1.52 -23.18
N VAL A 256 -4.19 2.62 -23.93
CA VAL A 256 -5.25 3.03 -24.90
C VAL A 256 -5.33 2.04 -26.06
N ASP A 257 -4.19 1.64 -26.62
CA ASP A 257 -4.15 0.75 -27.77
C ASP A 257 -4.57 -0.68 -27.39
N LEU A 258 -4.12 -1.20 -26.25
CA LEU A 258 -4.57 -2.48 -25.71
C LEU A 258 -6.10 -2.51 -25.54
N TRP A 259 -6.67 -1.46 -24.96
CA TRP A 259 -8.12 -1.39 -24.80
C TRP A 259 -8.85 -1.34 -26.14
N ARG A 260 -8.37 -0.51 -27.07
CA ARG A 260 -8.98 -0.34 -28.41
C ARG A 260 -8.96 -1.64 -29.21
N GLU A 261 -7.87 -2.39 -29.17
CA GLU A 261 -7.69 -3.59 -30.00
C GLU A 261 -8.29 -4.85 -29.36
N THR A 262 -8.29 -4.94 -28.03
CA THR A 262 -8.61 -6.19 -27.33
C THR A 262 -9.79 -6.10 -26.36
N GLY A 263 -10.18 -4.89 -25.98
CA GLY A 263 -11.16 -4.63 -24.90
C GLY A 263 -10.59 -4.81 -23.47
N VAL A 264 -9.31 -5.16 -23.32
CA VAL A 264 -8.68 -5.34 -22.01
C VAL A 264 -8.33 -3.98 -21.41
N ARG A 265 -8.78 -3.74 -20.18
CA ARG A 265 -8.53 -2.49 -19.45
C ARG A 265 -7.45 -2.69 -18.41
N VAL A 266 -6.42 -1.87 -18.48
CA VAL A 266 -5.33 -1.78 -17.52
C VAL A 266 -5.20 -0.33 -17.03
N LEU A 267 -4.30 -0.07 -16.09
CA LEU A 267 -4.06 1.28 -15.61
C LEU A 267 -2.65 1.73 -16.02
N PRO A 268 -2.49 2.91 -16.65
CA PRO A 268 -1.17 3.45 -16.95
C PRO A 268 -0.38 3.68 -15.66
N GLY A 269 0.86 3.23 -15.61
CA GLY A 269 1.73 3.42 -14.48
C GLY A 269 2.06 4.89 -14.23
N ALA A 270 2.12 5.69 -15.29
CA ALA A 270 2.33 7.14 -15.19
C ALA A 270 1.34 7.82 -14.24
N TYR A 271 0.08 7.32 -14.15
CA TYR A 271 -0.95 7.88 -13.27
C TYR A 271 -0.81 7.46 -11.79
N LEU A 272 0.09 6.52 -11.51
CA LEU A 272 0.38 6.03 -10.17
C LEU A 272 1.67 6.61 -9.60
N ALA A 273 2.36 7.43 -10.36
CA ALA A 273 3.64 8.01 -9.98
C ALA A 273 3.65 9.53 -10.14
N GLN A 274 4.53 10.17 -9.41
CA GLN A 274 4.79 11.60 -9.53
C GLN A 274 6.05 11.82 -10.36
N GLU A 275 5.96 12.67 -11.36
CA GLU A 275 7.12 13.12 -12.13
C GLU A 275 8.06 13.94 -11.23
N LYS A 276 9.35 13.67 -11.34
CA LYS A 276 10.43 14.43 -10.69
C LYS A 276 11.57 14.60 -11.68
N ASN A 277 12.03 15.84 -11.88
CA ASN A 277 13.15 16.16 -12.78
C ASN A 277 12.99 15.61 -14.22
N GLY A 278 11.79 15.67 -14.76
CA GLY A 278 11.49 15.17 -16.11
C GLY A 278 11.39 13.64 -16.23
N ARG A 279 11.44 12.90 -15.12
CA ARG A 279 11.30 11.43 -15.07
C ARG A 279 10.09 11.03 -14.24
N ASN A 280 9.21 10.21 -14.83
CA ASN A 280 8.10 9.57 -14.15
C ASN A 280 8.41 8.07 -14.04
N PRO A 281 8.63 7.51 -12.83
CA PRO A 281 9.01 6.09 -12.67
C PRO A 281 7.92 5.10 -13.07
N GLY A 282 6.69 5.56 -13.26
CA GLY A 282 5.59 4.75 -13.76
C GLY A 282 5.38 4.83 -15.28
N GLN A 283 6.12 5.71 -15.98
CA GLN A 283 5.91 5.97 -17.41
C GLN A 283 6.02 4.71 -18.29
N ASN A 284 6.91 3.82 -17.92
CA ASN A 284 7.20 2.61 -18.69
C ASN A 284 6.56 1.34 -18.07
N PHE A 285 5.43 1.47 -17.39
CA PHE A 285 4.74 0.34 -16.77
C PHE A 285 3.22 0.45 -16.91
N ILE A 286 2.56 -0.71 -16.98
CA ILE A 286 1.11 -0.83 -16.84
C ILE A 286 0.78 -1.68 -15.61
N ARG A 287 -0.31 -1.33 -14.90
CA ARG A 287 -0.83 -2.13 -13.80
C ARG A 287 -2.04 -2.94 -14.23
N VAL A 288 -1.96 -4.26 -14.08
CA VAL A 288 -3.06 -5.21 -14.30
C VAL A 288 -3.59 -5.69 -12.95
N ALA A 289 -4.90 -5.64 -12.73
CA ALA A 289 -5.53 -6.13 -11.50
C ALA A 289 -6.17 -7.51 -11.73
N LEU A 290 -5.72 -8.53 -11.00
CA LEU A 290 -6.21 -9.92 -11.11
C LEU A 290 -7.54 -10.14 -10.36
N VAL A 291 -8.48 -9.20 -10.44
CA VAL A 291 -9.74 -9.20 -9.65
C VAL A 291 -10.91 -9.88 -10.34
N ALA A 292 -10.87 -10.01 -11.67
CA ALA A 292 -11.92 -10.66 -12.44
C ALA A 292 -12.00 -12.19 -12.15
N PRO A 293 -13.12 -12.86 -12.43
CA PRO A 293 -13.19 -14.32 -12.40
C PRO A 293 -12.08 -14.98 -13.23
N GLN A 294 -11.62 -16.17 -12.82
CA GLN A 294 -10.45 -16.82 -13.40
C GLN A 294 -10.51 -16.93 -14.93
N LYS A 295 -11.66 -17.40 -15.49
CA LYS A 295 -11.86 -17.51 -16.94
C LYS A 295 -11.69 -16.19 -17.68
N ILE A 296 -12.27 -15.11 -17.15
CA ILE A 296 -12.16 -13.76 -17.74
C ILE A 296 -10.71 -13.25 -17.61
N THR A 297 -10.05 -13.55 -16.51
CA THR A 297 -8.62 -13.22 -16.31
C THR A 297 -7.76 -13.94 -17.35
N GLU A 298 -8.00 -15.23 -17.59
CA GLU A 298 -7.29 -16.03 -18.58
C GLU A 298 -7.44 -15.43 -19.99
N GLU A 299 -8.67 -15.21 -20.43
CA GLU A 299 -8.97 -14.62 -21.74
C GLU A 299 -8.29 -13.24 -21.91
N ALA A 300 -8.31 -12.42 -20.87
CA ALA A 300 -7.70 -11.09 -20.90
C ALA A 300 -6.16 -11.17 -20.97
N LEU A 301 -5.53 -12.08 -20.22
CA LEU A 301 -4.07 -12.25 -20.21
C LEU A 301 -3.57 -12.80 -21.56
N ILE A 302 -4.29 -13.75 -22.19
CA ILE A 302 -3.96 -14.27 -23.53
C ILE A 302 -3.99 -13.13 -24.57
N LYS A 303 -5.06 -12.33 -24.58
CA LYS A 303 -5.18 -11.18 -25.48
C LYS A 303 -4.08 -10.15 -25.24
N MET A 304 -3.80 -9.85 -23.98
CA MET A 304 -2.76 -8.90 -23.58
C MET A 304 -1.38 -9.38 -24.03
N ARG A 305 -1.04 -10.65 -23.82
CA ARG A 305 0.22 -11.25 -24.30
C ARG A 305 0.36 -11.07 -25.81
N ALA A 306 -0.64 -11.52 -26.59
CA ALA A 306 -0.62 -11.43 -28.04
C ALA A 306 -0.52 -9.99 -28.58
N PHE A 307 -0.99 -9.01 -27.81
CA PHE A 307 -0.83 -7.60 -28.11
C PHE A 307 0.59 -7.10 -27.80
N LEU A 308 1.12 -7.40 -26.60
CA LEU A 308 2.44 -6.93 -26.17
C LEU A 308 3.61 -7.53 -26.96
N GLU A 309 3.48 -8.76 -27.46
CA GLU A 309 4.47 -9.40 -28.34
C GLU A 309 4.62 -8.73 -29.72
N LYS A 310 3.71 -7.83 -30.09
CA LYS A 310 3.75 -7.09 -31.37
C LYS A 310 4.36 -5.69 -31.25
N GLN A 311 4.62 -5.23 -30.04
CA GLN A 311 5.20 -3.92 -29.75
C GLN A 311 6.73 -3.97 -29.66
#